data_f1fa7fa5bf1708d4f335c1dda7bd814a
#
_entry.id   f1fa7fa5bf1708d4f335c1dda7bd814a
#
_cell.length_a   1.000
_cell.length_b   1.000
_cell.length_c   1.000
_cell.angle_alpha   90.00
_cell.angle_beta   90.00
_cell.angle_gamma   90.00
#
_symmetry.space_group_name_H-M   'P 1'
#
loop_
_entity.id
_entity.type
_entity.pdbx_description
1 polymer ?
#
loop_
_entity_poly.entity_id
_entity_poly.type
_entity_poly.pdbx_seq_one_letter_code
_entity_poly.pdbx_strand_id
1 'polypeptide(L)' 'MSLFKTLSESEEQEFRQWARDNYTPLDPIKGIWHPIVQDECTKINRFFIVKSDTSNND' A
#
# COMPACT_ATOMS: atom_id res chain seq x y z
N MET A 1 -5.08 16.17 13.82
CA MET A 1 -5.15 16.89 12.57
C MET A 1 -4.29 16.24 11.53
N SER A 2 -4.82 16.11 10.34
CA SER A 2 -4.10 15.43 9.28
C SER A 2 -3.26 16.40 8.48
N LEU A 3 -2.05 15.99 8.13
CA LEU A 3 -1.20 16.80 7.28
C LEU A 3 -1.53 16.57 5.81
N PHE A 4 -2.39 15.63 5.54
CA PHE A 4 -2.71 15.24 4.18
C PHE A 4 -4.15 15.57 3.87
N LYS A 5 -4.40 15.96 2.63
CA LYS A 5 -5.77 16.29 2.26
C LYS A 5 -6.59 15.02 2.06
N THR A 6 -7.89 15.17 2.19
CA THR A 6 -8.79 14.07 1.92
C THR A 6 -8.92 13.91 0.40
N LEU A 7 -8.79 12.70 -0.07
CA LEU A 7 -8.84 12.44 -1.49
C LEU A 7 -10.24 12.03 -1.94
N SER A 8 -10.58 12.40 -3.16
CA SER A 8 -11.81 11.92 -3.78
C SER A 8 -11.59 10.46 -4.15
N GLU A 9 -12.67 9.78 -4.54
CA GLU A 9 -12.56 8.40 -4.95
C GLU A 9 -11.58 8.23 -6.10
N SER A 10 -11.65 9.12 -7.07
CA SER A 10 -10.75 9.04 -8.22
C SER A 10 -9.29 9.21 -7.80
N GLU A 11 -9.06 10.19 -6.95
CA GLU A 11 -7.71 10.45 -6.48
C GLU A 11 -7.19 9.28 -5.64
N GLU A 12 -8.06 8.70 -4.84
CA GLU A 12 -7.66 7.56 -4.03
C GLU A 12 -7.23 6.40 -4.93
N GLN A 13 -7.99 6.14 -5.98
CA GLN A 13 -7.64 5.07 -6.91
C GLN A 13 -6.29 5.33 -7.57
N GLU A 14 -6.03 6.58 -7.92
CA GLU A 14 -4.77 6.94 -8.55
C GLU A 14 -3.61 6.74 -7.59
N PHE A 15 -3.80 7.13 -6.34
CA PHE A 15 -2.73 6.99 -5.36
C PHE A 15 -2.45 5.52 -5.08
N ARG A 16 -3.49 4.72 -5.00
CA ARG A 16 -3.33 3.28 -4.78
C ARG A 16 -2.65 2.62 -5.97
N GLN A 17 -2.99 3.06 -7.17
CA GLN A 17 -2.36 2.52 -8.37
C GLN A 17 -0.88 2.89 -8.42
N TRP A 18 -0.57 4.14 -8.03
CA TRP A 18 0.81 4.58 -7.96
C TRP A 18 1.62 3.66 -7.04
N ALA A 19 1.06 3.31 -5.90
CA ALA A 19 1.74 2.45 -4.96
C ALA A 19 1.99 1.08 -5.57
N ARG A 20 1.00 0.54 -6.25
CA ARG A 20 1.16 -0.77 -6.88
C ARG A 20 2.23 -0.75 -7.95
N ASP A 21 2.36 0.38 -8.64
CA ASP A 21 3.32 0.49 -9.74
C ASP A 21 4.72 0.77 -9.26
N ASN A 22 4.85 1.46 -8.14
CA ASN A 22 6.15 1.98 -7.71
C ASN A 22 6.70 1.37 -6.43
N TYR A 23 5.85 0.76 -5.62
CA TYR A 23 6.30 0.23 -4.34
C TYR A 23 6.74 -1.23 -4.47
N THR A 24 7.89 -1.54 -3.91
CA THR A 24 8.38 -2.92 -3.89
C THR A 24 7.94 -3.57 -2.59
N PRO A 25 7.34 -4.76 -2.63
CA PRO A 25 6.89 -5.41 -1.40
C PRO A 25 8.02 -5.52 -0.37
N LEU A 26 7.65 -5.25 0.86
CA LEU A 26 8.54 -5.32 2.02
C LEU A 26 9.56 -4.19 2.11
N ASP A 27 9.49 -3.22 1.19
CA ASP A 27 10.31 -2.03 1.31
C ASP A 27 9.78 -1.17 2.45
N PRO A 28 10.61 -0.30 3.01
CA PRO A 28 10.13 0.61 4.06
C PRO A 28 9.02 1.50 3.54
N ILE A 29 7.99 1.67 4.34
CA ILE A 29 6.89 2.55 4.00
C ILE A 29 7.22 3.92 4.55
N LYS A 30 7.26 4.91 3.68
CA LYS A 30 7.67 6.25 4.09
C LYS A 30 6.51 7.03 4.66
N GLY A 31 6.73 7.64 5.81
CA GLY A 31 5.68 8.42 6.48
C GLY A 31 5.32 9.69 5.75
N ILE A 32 6.13 10.12 4.77
CA ILE A 32 5.82 11.30 4.01
C ILE A 32 4.79 11.03 2.93
N TRP A 33 4.50 9.77 2.66
CA TRP A 33 3.48 9.43 1.68
C TRP A 33 2.10 9.62 2.26
N HIS A 34 1.13 9.87 1.39
CA HIS A 34 -0.25 10.01 1.82
C HIS A 34 -0.69 8.72 2.54
N PRO A 35 -1.55 8.83 3.56
CA PRO A 35 -2.04 7.64 4.26
C PRO A 35 -2.63 6.58 3.35
N ILE A 36 -3.26 6.98 2.25
CA ILE A 36 -3.81 6.04 1.30
C ILE A 36 -2.69 5.22 0.65
N VAL A 37 -1.57 5.87 0.33
CA VAL A 37 -0.42 5.18 -0.25
C VAL A 37 0.17 4.22 0.79
N GLN A 38 0.29 4.69 2.02
CA GLN A 38 0.83 3.83 3.07
C GLN A 38 -0.07 2.63 3.31
N ASP A 39 -1.37 2.84 3.27
CA ASP A 39 -2.33 1.76 3.44
C ASP A 39 -2.19 0.74 2.33
N GLU A 40 -2.05 1.21 1.11
CA GLU A 40 -1.91 0.31 -0.02
C GLU A 40 -0.61 -0.48 0.09
N CYS A 41 0.46 0.18 0.53
CA CYS A 41 1.74 -0.51 0.71
C CYS A 41 1.62 -1.61 1.76
N THR A 42 0.89 -1.33 2.83
CA THR A 42 0.66 -2.34 3.86
C THR A 42 -0.09 -3.54 3.29
N LYS A 43 -1.08 -3.28 2.45
CA LYS A 43 -1.84 -4.36 1.82
C LYS A 43 -0.96 -5.17 0.88
N ILE A 44 -0.09 -4.50 0.16
CA ILE A 44 0.84 -5.17 -0.75
C ILE A 44 1.75 -6.11 0.05
N ASN A 45 2.27 -5.62 1.16
CA ASN A 45 3.14 -6.44 2.00
C ASN A 45 2.41 -7.64 2.55
N ARG A 46 1.19 -7.43 3.03
CA ARG A 46 0.41 -8.50 3.60
C ARG A 46 0.10 -9.57 2.57
N PHE A 47 -0.27 -9.13 1.37
CA PHE A 47 -0.59 -10.05 0.31
C PHE A 47 0.65 -10.84 -0.09
N PHE A 48 1.79 -10.19 -0.14
CA PHE A 48 3.05 -10.83 -0.49
C PHE A 48 3.42 -11.90 0.54
N ILE A 49 3.29 -11.58 1.81
CA ILE A 49 3.63 -12.51 2.88
C ILE A 49 2.70 -13.70 2.87
N VAL A 50 1.41 -13.46 2.71
CA VAL A 50 0.44 -14.53 2.69
C VAL A 50 0.70 -15.45 1.52
N LYS A 51 1.04 -14.88 0.38
CA LYS A 51 1.31 -15.67 -0.77
C LYS A 51 2.53 -16.55 -0.60
N SER A 52 3.54 -16.02 0.07
CA SER A 52 4.73 -16.77 0.35
C SER A 52 4.46 -17.92 1.27
N ASP A 53 3.56 -17.71 2.22
CA ASP A 53 3.27 -18.69 3.21
C ASP A 53 2.34 -19.73 2.75
N THR A 54 1.60 -19.51 1.73
CA THR A 54 0.59 -20.38 1.31
C THR A 54 1.05 -21.73 0.99
N SER A 55 2.23 -21.79 0.55
CA SER A 55 2.76 -23.06 0.16
C SER A 55 2.76 -24.02 1.27
N ASN A 56 2.71 -23.54 2.47
CA ASN A 56 2.75 -24.40 3.53
C ASN A 56 1.55 -24.94 3.95
N ASN A 57 0.54 -24.51 3.51
CA ASN A 57 -0.57 -24.87 3.99
C ASN A 57 -1.19 -25.80 3.46
N ASP A 58 -1.18 -26.14 3.08
CA ASP A 58 -1.79 -26.85 2.64
C ASP A 58 -2.08 -27.47 2.74
#